data_13bceff3a6ea8e56763b0604a25b050f
#
_entry.id   13bceff3a6ea8e56763b0604a25b050f
#
_cell.length_a   1.000
_cell.length_b   1.000
_cell.length_c   1.000
_cell.angle_alpha   90.00
_cell.angle_beta   90.00
_cell.angle_gamma   90.00
#
_symmetry.space_group_name_H-M   'P 1'
#
loop_
_entity.id
_entity.type
_entity.pdbx_description
1 polymer ?
#
loop_
_entity_poly.entity_id
_entity_poly.type
_entity_poly.pdbx_seq_one_letter_code
_entity_poly.pdbx_strand_id
1 'polypeptide(L)'
;MKKKLGILGGMGPLASMVFYERIIHNTLANCDNEHIDIMLLSHATIPDRTSVILENRDHSEIVDVVKPDLKAFEGYGVSNIAASCNTFHNFLEDLEKLTDIPFINMIDITTEEAKKHGNVVTILGTKGTLQTGIYDKYIEKYGLEHLRVNEKIEEELMDIIYYIKSTNDVKSKRFNEICKYYLDQGSIPILACTELSTIDLEKEIDEQAIDALSVLTRECILRSGYELKYEKIVH
;
A
#
# COMPACT_ATOMS: atom_id res chain seq x y z
N MET A 1 -10.76 1.44 23.01
CA MET A 1 -12.04 1.96 22.47
C MET A 1 -12.03 1.69 20.97
N LYS A 2 -13.08 1.06 20.43
CA LYS A 2 -13.22 0.78 18.99
C LYS A 2 -13.32 2.09 18.20
N LYS A 3 -12.62 2.19 17.07
CA LYS A 3 -12.49 3.39 16.25
C LYS A 3 -12.95 3.10 14.82
N LYS A 4 -13.47 4.12 14.13
CA LYS A 4 -13.85 4.03 12.73
C LYS A 4 -12.64 4.25 11.83
N LEU A 5 -12.59 3.51 10.72
CA LEU A 5 -11.54 3.59 9.72
C LEU A 5 -12.05 4.25 8.45
N GLY A 6 -11.28 5.20 7.91
CA GLY A 6 -11.46 5.74 6.55
C GLY A 6 -10.51 5.04 5.58
N ILE A 7 -11.04 4.59 4.45
CA ILE A 7 -10.23 4.05 3.35
C ILE A 7 -10.38 4.97 2.14
N LEU A 8 -9.29 5.64 1.79
CA LEU A 8 -9.17 6.38 0.55
C LEU A 8 -8.65 5.43 -0.53
N GLY A 9 -9.55 4.93 -1.32
CA GLY A 9 -9.33 3.94 -2.37
C GLY A 9 -9.58 4.49 -3.78
N GLY A 10 -9.72 3.58 -4.75
CA GLY A 10 -9.95 3.92 -6.16
C GLY A 10 -8.67 4.10 -6.98
N MET A 11 -7.49 3.89 -6.36
CA MET A 11 -6.18 4.14 -6.96
C MET A 11 -5.28 2.88 -7.16
N GLY A 12 -5.72 1.64 -7.48
CA GLY A 12 -6.89 1.27 -8.22
C GLY A 12 -8.08 0.70 -7.42
N PRO A 13 -9.20 0.60 -8.13
CA PRO A 13 -10.44 0.07 -7.56
C PRO A 13 -10.32 -1.39 -7.11
N LEU A 14 -9.71 -2.28 -7.92
CA LEU A 14 -9.49 -3.67 -7.56
C LEU A 14 -8.68 -3.81 -6.27
N ALA A 15 -7.55 -3.12 -6.18
CA ALA A 15 -6.70 -3.15 -4.99
C ALA A 15 -7.44 -2.64 -3.74
N SER A 16 -8.34 -1.66 -3.90
CA SER A 16 -9.16 -1.14 -2.80
C SER A 16 -10.20 -2.16 -2.33
N MET A 17 -10.77 -2.93 -3.25
CA MET A 17 -11.69 -4.03 -2.95
C MET A 17 -10.95 -5.14 -2.18
N VAL A 18 -9.80 -5.58 -2.68
CA VAL A 18 -8.95 -6.59 -2.02
C VAL A 18 -8.53 -6.11 -0.63
N PHE A 19 -8.17 -4.84 -0.47
CA PHE A 19 -7.82 -4.28 0.83
C PHE A 19 -8.97 -4.36 1.83
N TYR A 20 -10.17 -3.98 1.43
CA TYR A 20 -11.36 -4.07 2.26
C TYR A 20 -11.68 -5.53 2.64
N GLU A 21 -11.60 -6.45 1.68
CA GLU A 21 -11.79 -7.88 1.90
C GLU A 21 -10.77 -8.44 2.92
N ARG A 22 -9.49 -8.10 2.77
CA ARG A 22 -8.45 -8.50 3.74
C ARG A 22 -8.73 -8.00 5.15
N ILE A 23 -9.22 -6.76 5.31
CA ILE A 23 -9.59 -6.24 6.64
C ILE A 23 -10.72 -7.09 7.24
N ILE A 24 -11.76 -7.42 6.48
CA ILE A 24 -12.86 -8.25 6.97
C ILE A 24 -12.35 -9.65 7.37
N HIS A 25 -11.62 -10.32 6.49
CA HIS A 25 -11.17 -11.70 6.73
C HIS A 25 -10.21 -11.82 7.91
N ASN A 26 -9.40 -10.79 8.16
CA ASN A 26 -8.36 -10.81 9.18
C ASN A 26 -8.74 -10.13 10.50
N THR A 27 -9.92 -9.51 10.60
CA THR A 27 -10.45 -9.00 11.86
C THR A 27 -11.06 -10.16 12.68
N LEU A 28 -10.67 -10.29 13.94
CA LEU A 28 -11.29 -11.25 14.85
C LEU A 28 -12.72 -10.76 15.19
N ALA A 29 -13.72 -11.38 14.56
CA ALA A 29 -15.12 -11.10 14.74
C ALA A 29 -15.93 -12.39 14.57
N ASN A 30 -17.00 -12.56 15.39
CA ASN A 30 -17.90 -13.70 15.32
C ASN A 30 -19.23 -13.37 14.62
N CYS A 31 -19.53 -12.07 14.46
CA CYS A 31 -20.74 -11.57 13.82
C CYS A 31 -20.51 -10.14 13.28
N ASP A 32 -21.44 -9.67 12.44
CA ASP A 32 -21.32 -8.42 11.70
C ASP A 32 -21.02 -7.19 12.57
N ASN A 33 -21.65 -7.08 13.72
CA ASN A 33 -21.52 -5.93 14.63
C ASN A 33 -20.22 -5.95 15.47
N GLU A 34 -19.39 -6.96 15.30
CA GLU A 34 -18.05 -7.03 15.89
C GLU A 34 -16.96 -6.54 14.92
N HIS A 35 -17.30 -6.33 13.65
CA HIS A 35 -16.36 -5.78 12.64
C HIS A 35 -16.12 -4.27 12.82
N ILE A 36 -15.12 -3.78 12.10
CA ILE A 36 -14.73 -2.37 12.08
C ILE A 36 -15.76 -1.57 11.29
N ASP A 37 -16.23 -0.45 11.83
CA ASP A 37 -16.98 0.53 11.05
C ASP A 37 -16.04 1.21 10.03
N ILE A 38 -16.28 0.99 8.75
CA ILE A 38 -15.42 1.50 7.67
C ILE A 38 -16.20 2.42 6.75
N MET A 39 -15.63 3.60 6.46
CA MET A 39 -16.02 4.43 5.32
C MET A 39 -14.99 4.22 4.20
N LEU A 40 -15.38 3.51 3.14
CA LEU A 40 -14.55 3.31 1.97
C LEU A 40 -15.02 4.25 0.85
N LEU A 41 -14.12 5.12 0.40
CA LEU A 41 -14.30 5.98 -0.76
C LEU A 41 -13.47 5.45 -1.93
N SER A 42 -14.13 4.86 -2.91
CA SER A 42 -13.49 4.43 -4.15
C SER A 42 -13.46 5.59 -5.16
N HIS A 43 -12.53 6.54 -4.97
CA HIS A 43 -12.40 7.74 -5.78
C HIS A 43 -11.48 7.46 -7.00
N ALA A 44 -12.01 6.79 -8.01
CA ALA A 44 -11.25 6.34 -9.17
C ALA A 44 -10.83 7.47 -10.13
N THR A 45 -11.43 8.67 -10.01
CA THR A 45 -11.12 9.83 -10.86
C THR A 45 -9.98 10.70 -10.32
N ILE A 46 -9.36 10.35 -9.18
CA ILE A 46 -8.10 10.97 -8.74
C ILE A 46 -7.06 10.80 -9.86
N PRO A 47 -6.42 11.88 -10.35
CA PRO A 47 -5.44 11.81 -11.44
C PRO A 47 -4.35 10.77 -11.19
N ASP A 48 -3.77 10.22 -12.25
CA ASP A 48 -2.70 9.21 -12.10
C ASP A 48 -1.48 9.82 -11.37
N ARG A 49 -1.16 9.24 -10.20
CA ARG A 49 -0.12 9.73 -9.29
C ARG A 49 1.26 9.66 -9.90
N THR A 50 1.52 8.58 -10.66
CA THR A 50 2.81 8.40 -11.34
C THR A 50 3.01 9.48 -12.41
N SER A 51 2.01 9.76 -13.23
CA SER A 51 2.09 10.82 -14.24
C SER A 51 2.29 12.20 -13.62
N VAL A 52 1.53 12.54 -12.56
CA VAL A 52 1.68 13.83 -11.86
C VAL A 52 3.12 14.02 -11.37
N ILE A 53 3.72 12.96 -10.80
CA ILE A 53 5.08 12.99 -10.28
C ILE A 53 6.11 13.08 -11.41
N LEU A 54 6.06 12.18 -12.39
CA LEU A 54 7.08 12.08 -13.45
C LEU A 54 7.05 13.28 -14.41
N GLU A 55 5.87 13.88 -14.62
CA GLU A 55 5.71 15.09 -15.43
C GLU A 55 5.95 16.38 -14.62
N ASN A 56 6.33 16.25 -13.34
CA ASN A 56 6.58 17.37 -12.42
C ASN A 56 5.39 18.36 -12.37
N ARG A 57 4.16 17.81 -12.33
CA ARG A 57 2.91 18.57 -12.28
C ARG A 57 2.63 19.05 -10.85
N ASP A 58 1.72 20.02 -10.73
CA ASP A 58 1.38 20.58 -9.44
C ASP A 58 0.67 19.54 -8.55
N HIS A 59 1.13 19.38 -7.32
CA HIS A 59 0.52 18.49 -6.32
C HIS A 59 -0.93 18.85 -6.02
N SER A 60 -1.33 20.12 -6.24
CA SER A 60 -2.72 20.56 -6.08
C SER A 60 -3.71 19.77 -6.92
N GLU A 61 -3.27 19.20 -8.06
CA GLU A 61 -4.11 18.33 -8.90
C GLU A 61 -4.61 17.07 -8.15
N ILE A 62 -3.86 16.59 -7.20
CA ILE A 62 -4.25 15.46 -6.31
C ILE A 62 -4.92 16.00 -5.05
N VAL A 63 -4.30 16.99 -4.41
CA VAL A 63 -4.70 17.49 -3.10
C VAL A 63 -6.10 18.11 -3.15
N ASP A 64 -6.41 18.93 -4.16
CA ASP A 64 -7.70 19.58 -4.27
C ASP A 64 -8.85 18.61 -4.57
N VAL A 65 -8.57 17.55 -5.34
CA VAL A 65 -9.55 16.50 -5.64
C VAL A 65 -9.86 15.66 -4.40
N VAL A 66 -8.92 15.48 -3.49
CA VAL A 66 -9.06 14.67 -2.26
C VAL A 66 -9.69 15.48 -1.10
N LYS A 67 -9.62 16.81 -1.11
CA LYS A 67 -10.21 17.65 -0.04
C LYS A 67 -11.66 17.31 0.35
N PRO A 68 -12.59 17.07 -0.59
CA PRO A 68 -13.96 16.66 -0.24
C PRO A 68 -14.02 15.32 0.49
N ASP A 69 -13.11 14.38 0.16
CA ASP A 69 -13.05 13.07 0.77
C ASP A 69 -12.63 13.18 2.24
N LEU A 70 -11.65 14.05 2.55
CA LEU A 70 -11.23 14.32 3.93
C LEU A 70 -12.38 14.88 4.76
N LYS A 71 -13.17 15.81 4.22
CA LYS A 71 -14.35 16.34 4.90
C LYS A 71 -15.43 15.28 5.12
N ALA A 72 -15.60 14.35 4.17
CA ALA A 72 -16.52 13.24 4.34
C ALA A 72 -16.07 12.31 5.48
N PHE A 73 -14.78 12.01 5.59
CA PHE A 73 -14.21 11.24 6.70
C PHE A 73 -14.40 11.95 8.05
N GLU A 74 -14.17 13.26 8.13
CA GLU A 74 -14.43 14.08 9.31
C GLU A 74 -15.91 14.01 9.72
N GLY A 75 -16.82 14.20 8.76
CA GLY A 75 -18.26 14.13 8.98
C GLY A 75 -18.76 12.76 9.45
N TYR A 76 -18.11 11.68 9.04
CA TYR A 76 -18.43 10.32 9.50
C TYR A 76 -17.81 9.99 10.86
N GLY A 77 -16.85 10.78 11.32
CA GLY A 77 -16.13 10.58 12.58
C GLY A 77 -15.06 9.48 12.48
N VAL A 78 -14.37 9.42 11.36
CA VAL A 78 -13.20 8.54 11.13
C VAL A 78 -12.07 8.93 12.08
N SER A 79 -11.37 7.94 12.61
CA SER A 79 -10.27 8.16 13.56
C SER A 79 -8.88 7.93 12.97
N ASN A 80 -8.81 7.21 11.84
CA ASN A 80 -7.58 6.99 11.06
C ASN A 80 -7.95 6.90 9.59
N ILE A 81 -7.09 7.40 8.71
CA ILE A 81 -7.22 7.27 7.26
C ILE A 81 -6.13 6.33 6.75
N ALA A 82 -6.50 5.36 5.91
CA ALA A 82 -5.60 4.52 5.16
C ALA A 82 -5.78 4.77 3.66
N ALA A 83 -4.68 4.99 2.93
CA ALA A 83 -4.70 5.09 1.48
C ALA A 83 -4.07 3.84 0.86
N SER A 84 -4.84 3.07 0.08
CA SER A 84 -4.38 1.83 -0.54
C SER A 84 -3.57 2.09 -1.83
N CYS A 85 -2.55 2.94 -1.74
CA CYS A 85 -1.67 3.29 -2.87
C CYS A 85 -0.32 3.81 -2.38
N ASN A 86 0.77 3.09 -2.66
CA ASN A 86 2.12 3.52 -2.27
C ASN A 86 2.48 4.88 -2.89
N THR A 87 2.31 5.05 -4.20
CA THR A 87 2.65 6.29 -4.92
C THR A 87 1.91 7.52 -4.36
N PHE A 88 0.68 7.32 -3.85
CA PHE A 88 -0.12 8.39 -3.25
C PHE A 88 0.54 9.01 -2.01
N HIS A 89 1.38 8.26 -1.31
CA HIS A 89 2.07 8.73 -0.10
C HIS A 89 3.05 9.88 -0.36
N ASN A 90 3.40 10.16 -1.62
CA ASN A 90 4.14 11.37 -1.97
C ASN A 90 3.38 12.67 -1.67
N PHE A 91 2.05 12.60 -1.53
CA PHE A 91 1.17 13.75 -1.29
C PHE A 91 0.73 13.88 0.18
N LEU A 92 1.14 12.94 1.07
CA LEU A 92 0.65 12.92 2.46
C LEU A 92 0.99 14.19 3.23
N GLU A 93 2.20 14.74 3.07
CA GLU A 93 2.62 15.96 3.77
C GLU A 93 1.71 17.17 3.47
N ASP A 94 1.13 17.23 2.27
CA ASP A 94 0.18 18.28 1.89
C ASP A 94 -1.23 17.99 2.39
N LEU A 95 -1.65 16.71 2.38
CA LEU A 95 -2.96 16.29 2.85
C LEU A 95 -3.09 16.37 4.37
N GLU A 96 -2.03 16.04 5.13
CA GLU A 96 -2.00 16.13 6.59
C GLU A 96 -2.15 17.57 7.11
N LYS A 97 -1.90 18.58 6.27
CA LYS A 97 -2.18 19.99 6.59
C LYS A 97 -3.68 20.36 6.52
N LEU A 98 -4.49 19.47 5.92
CA LEU A 98 -5.90 19.72 5.62
C LEU A 98 -6.88 19.01 6.55
N THR A 99 -6.40 18.11 7.41
CA THR A 99 -7.22 17.36 8.37
C THR A 99 -6.40 17.00 9.60
N ASP A 100 -7.07 16.94 10.76
CA ASP A 100 -6.48 16.45 12.01
C ASP A 100 -6.57 14.91 12.13
N ILE A 101 -7.21 14.23 11.18
CA ILE A 101 -7.31 12.76 11.19
C ILE A 101 -5.96 12.19 10.72
N PRO A 102 -5.27 11.38 11.55
CA PRO A 102 -3.98 10.83 11.20
C PRO A 102 -4.09 9.82 10.03
N PHE A 103 -3.18 9.95 9.08
CA PHE A 103 -2.96 8.91 8.08
C PHE A 103 -2.12 7.76 8.65
N ILE A 104 -2.47 6.54 8.27
CA ILE A 104 -1.61 5.38 8.50
C ILE A 104 -0.58 5.37 7.36
N ASN A 105 0.65 5.77 7.66
CA ASN A 105 1.69 5.85 6.64
C ASN A 105 2.19 4.45 6.26
N MET A 106 1.69 3.94 5.11
CA MET A 106 2.01 2.62 4.59
C MET A 106 3.52 2.42 4.38
N ILE A 107 4.24 3.46 3.94
CA ILE A 107 5.67 3.36 3.63
C ILE A 107 6.48 3.12 4.90
N ASP A 108 6.22 3.93 5.95
CA ASP A 108 6.90 3.85 7.24
C ASP A 108 6.70 2.48 7.89
N ILE A 109 5.43 2.05 8.05
CA ILE A 109 5.12 0.76 8.70
C ILE A 109 5.63 -0.45 7.90
N THR A 110 5.64 -0.39 6.57
CA THR A 110 6.16 -1.47 5.72
C THR A 110 7.67 -1.60 5.86
N THR A 111 8.38 -0.46 5.91
CA THR A 111 9.84 -0.46 6.07
C THR A 111 10.24 -0.93 7.48
N GLU A 112 9.47 -0.54 8.50
CA GLU A 112 9.65 -1.03 9.88
C GLU A 112 9.45 -2.56 9.96
N GLU A 113 8.43 -3.09 9.28
CA GLU A 113 8.20 -4.54 9.23
C GLU A 113 9.36 -5.26 8.54
N ALA A 114 9.82 -4.75 7.38
CA ALA A 114 10.92 -5.35 6.64
C ALA A 114 12.21 -5.48 7.49
N LYS A 115 12.47 -4.51 8.39
CA LYS A 115 13.63 -4.56 9.30
C LYS A 115 13.63 -5.78 10.22
N LYS A 116 12.47 -6.33 10.56
CA LYS A 116 12.36 -7.53 11.40
C LYS A 116 12.79 -8.81 10.67
N HIS A 117 12.79 -8.77 9.33
CA HIS A 117 13.07 -9.93 8.48
C HIS A 117 14.48 -9.92 7.88
N GLY A 118 15.17 -8.77 7.84
CA GLY A 118 16.55 -8.69 7.35
C GLY A 118 17.09 -7.27 7.26
N ASN A 119 18.19 -7.11 6.55
CA ASN A 119 18.89 -5.83 6.46
C ASN A 119 18.93 -5.25 5.04
N VAL A 120 18.68 -6.04 4.00
CA VAL A 120 18.70 -5.59 2.61
C VAL A 120 17.30 -5.71 2.03
N VAL A 121 16.81 -4.68 1.39
CA VAL A 121 15.47 -4.62 0.80
C VAL A 121 15.53 -4.20 -0.67
N THR A 122 14.58 -4.69 -1.46
CA THR A 122 14.35 -4.22 -2.83
C THR A 122 12.91 -3.76 -2.97
N ILE A 123 12.72 -2.52 -3.41
CA ILE A 123 11.39 -1.95 -3.61
C ILE A 123 10.89 -2.33 -5.00
N LEU A 124 9.75 -3.02 -5.06
CA LEU A 124 9.06 -3.39 -6.30
C LEU A 124 7.77 -2.58 -6.41
N GLY A 125 7.73 -1.61 -7.32
CA GLY A 125 6.60 -0.69 -7.41
C GLY A 125 6.56 0.08 -8.73
N THR A 126 5.71 1.11 -8.78
CA THR A 126 5.63 1.99 -9.95
C THR A 126 6.88 2.86 -10.09
N LYS A 127 7.16 3.34 -11.31
CA LYS A 127 8.23 4.36 -11.54
C LYS A 127 8.05 5.56 -10.61
N GLY A 128 6.80 6.01 -10.36
CA GLY A 128 6.53 7.12 -9.42
C GLY A 128 6.97 6.81 -7.99
N THR A 129 6.86 5.57 -7.52
CA THR A 129 7.35 5.15 -6.20
C THR A 129 8.87 5.02 -6.18
N LEU A 130 9.46 4.45 -7.25
CA LEU A 130 10.89 4.16 -7.33
C LEU A 130 11.73 5.43 -7.52
N GLN A 131 11.33 6.31 -8.44
CA GLN A 131 12.10 7.48 -8.84
C GLN A 131 12.01 8.64 -7.84
N THR A 132 10.92 8.73 -7.06
CA THR A 132 10.83 9.72 -5.95
C THR A 132 11.69 9.33 -4.76
N GLY A 133 12.09 8.06 -4.66
CA GLY A 133 12.80 7.57 -3.49
C GLY A 133 11.99 7.69 -2.19
N ILE A 134 10.64 7.61 -2.25
CA ILE A 134 9.79 7.79 -1.08
C ILE A 134 10.09 6.80 0.05
N TYR A 135 10.64 5.63 -0.28
CA TYR A 135 11.10 4.65 0.70
C TYR A 135 12.47 4.98 1.30
N ASP A 136 13.32 5.76 0.61
CA ASP A 136 14.74 5.95 0.99
C ASP A 136 14.90 6.54 2.38
N LYS A 137 14.08 7.55 2.74
CA LYS A 137 14.11 8.16 4.09
C LYS A 137 13.77 7.16 5.20
N TYR A 138 12.91 6.18 4.92
CA TYR A 138 12.53 5.15 5.90
C TYR A 138 13.54 3.99 5.92
N ILE A 139 14.10 3.64 4.77
CA ILE A 139 15.22 2.70 4.66
C ILE A 139 16.40 3.18 5.52
N GLU A 140 16.75 4.47 5.41
CA GLU A 140 17.77 5.10 6.25
C GLU A 140 17.36 5.12 7.73
N LYS A 141 16.11 5.54 8.03
CA LYS A 141 15.54 5.59 9.39
C LYS A 141 15.69 4.26 10.14
N TYR A 142 15.44 3.14 9.44
CA TYR A 142 15.49 1.80 10.03
C TYR A 142 16.83 1.09 9.82
N GLY A 143 17.83 1.76 9.23
CA GLY A 143 19.16 1.20 9.02
C GLY A 143 19.15 -0.04 8.11
N LEU A 144 18.38 0.04 7.01
CA LEU A 144 18.34 -0.96 5.97
C LEU A 144 19.26 -0.56 4.81
N GLU A 145 19.65 -1.53 4.00
CA GLU A 145 20.33 -1.33 2.71
C GLU A 145 19.33 -1.49 1.56
N HIS A 146 19.40 -0.61 0.57
CA HIS A 146 18.51 -0.61 -0.59
C HIS A 146 19.21 -1.21 -1.82
N LEU A 147 18.91 -2.45 -2.16
CA LEU A 147 19.29 -3.05 -3.44
C LEU A 147 18.29 -2.57 -4.51
N ARG A 148 18.69 -1.59 -5.33
CA ARG A 148 17.80 -0.97 -6.32
C ARG A 148 17.54 -1.87 -7.52
N VAL A 149 16.34 -1.77 -8.07
CA VAL A 149 16.01 -2.37 -9.36
C VAL A 149 16.73 -1.60 -10.50
N ASN A 150 17.03 -2.28 -11.59
CA ASN A 150 17.54 -1.63 -12.78
C ASN A 150 16.39 -1.16 -13.68
N GLU A 151 16.71 -0.31 -14.67
CA GLU A 151 15.72 0.30 -15.58
C GLU A 151 14.85 -0.74 -16.30
N LYS A 152 15.42 -1.87 -16.73
CA LYS A 152 14.69 -2.94 -17.38
C LYS A 152 13.62 -3.54 -16.45
N ILE A 153 13.96 -3.77 -15.19
CA ILE A 153 13.01 -4.29 -14.19
C ILE A 153 11.95 -3.23 -13.87
N GLU A 154 12.30 -1.94 -13.81
CA GLU A 154 11.32 -0.87 -13.64
C GLU A 154 10.26 -0.88 -14.75
N GLU A 155 10.68 -1.05 -16.02
CA GLU A 155 9.77 -1.14 -17.16
C GLU A 155 8.87 -2.38 -17.07
N GLU A 156 9.43 -3.54 -16.78
CA GLU A 156 8.68 -4.78 -16.61
C GLU A 156 7.66 -4.67 -15.47
N LEU A 157 8.00 -4.04 -14.35
CA LEU A 157 7.07 -3.80 -13.25
C LEU A 157 5.92 -2.88 -13.68
N MET A 158 6.20 -1.82 -14.43
CA MET A 158 5.14 -0.95 -14.98
C MET A 158 4.19 -1.70 -15.89
N ASP A 159 4.72 -2.53 -16.82
CA ASP A 159 3.91 -3.35 -17.72
C ASP A 159 2.99 -4.30 -16.94
N ILE A 160 3.52 -4.98 -15.93
CA ILE A 160 2.74 -5.88 -15.07
C ILE A 160 1.63 -5.11 -14.33
N ILE A 161 1.97 -3.97 -13.70
CA ILE A 161 1.03 -3.16 -12.93
C ILE A 161 -0.10 -2.63 -13.84
N TYR A 162 0.22 -2.07 -15.01
CA TYR A 162 -0.81 -1.55 -15.92
C TYR A 162 -1.61 -2.66 -16.59
N TYR A 163 -1.01 -3.83 -16.84
CA TYR A 163 -1.77 -5.00 -17.31
C TYR A 163 -2.83 -5.40 -16.28
N ILE A 164 -2.47 -5.52 -14.99
CA ILE A 164 -3.44 -5.84 -13.94
C ILE A 164 -4.53 -4.76 -13.87
N LYS A 165 -4.17 -3.47 -13.91
CA LYS A 165 -5.13 -2.36 -13.88
C LYS A 165 -6.14 -2.41 -15.04
N SER A 166 -5.72 -2.86 -16.21
CA SER A 166 -6.56 -2.88 -17.40
C SER A 166 -7.41 -4.15 -17.56
N THR A 167 -6.93 -5.29 -17.04
CA THR A 167 -7.53 -6.60 -17.26
C THR A 167 -8.14 -7.23 -16.01
N ASN A 168 -7.71 -6.80 -14.82
CA ASN A 168 -7.93 -7.46 -13.53
C ASN A 168 -7.40 -8.92 -13.49
N ASP A 169 -6.51 -9.30 -14.40
CA ASP A 169 -5.82 -10.59 -14.36
C ASP A 169 -4.61 -10.50 -13.42
N VAL A 170 -4.67 -11.22 -12.32
CA VAL A 170 -3.68 -11.18 -11.23
C VAL A 170 -2.59 -12.25 -11.35
N LYS A 171 -2.54 -12.98 -12.47
CA LYS A 171 -1.53 -14.01 -12.70
C LYS A 171 -0.30 -13.42 -13.37
N SER A 172 0.86 -13.50 -12.72
CA SER A 172 2.12 -13.06 -13.30
C SER A 172 3.28 -13.97 -12.88
N LYS A 173 3.64 -14.90 -13.77
CA LYS A 173 4.85 -15.72 -13.58
C LYS A 173 6.10 -14.83 -13.55
N ARG A 174 6.13 -13.79 -14.41
CA ARG A 174 7.29 -12.88 -14.49
C ARG A 174 7.52 -12.13 -13.19
N PHE A 175 6.47 -11.75 -12.48
CA PHE A 175 6.61 -11.10 -11.16
C PHE A 175 7.23 -12.03 -10.12
N ASN A 176 6.80 -13.31 -10.09
CA ASN A 176 7.42 -14.32 -9.22
C ASN A 176 8.91 -14.50 -9.54
N GLU A 177 9.30 -14.53 -10.82
CA GLU A 177 10.71 -14.60 -11.23
C GLU A 177 11.53 -13.38 -10.77
N ILE A 178 10.94 -12.16 -10.84
CA ILE A 178 11.59 -10.94 -10.34
C ILE A 178 11.79 -11.02 -8.81
N CYS A 179 10.77 -11.41 -8.05
CA CYS A 179 10.89 -11.56 -6.60
C CYS A 179 11.98 -12.57 -6.23
N LYS A 180 11.97 -13.74 -6.88
CA LYS A 180 12.96 -14.78 -6.65
C LYS A 180 14.39 -14.32 -6.95
N TYR A 181 14.59 -13.58 -8.05
CA TYR A 181 15.89 -13.02 -8.41
C TYR A 181 16.48 -12.15 -7.29
N TYR A 182 15.67 -11.35 -6.60
CA TYR A 182 16.15 -10.52 -5.49
C TYR A 182 16.31 -11.31 -4.19
N LEU A 183 15.45 -12.29 -3.93
CA LEU A 183 15.63 -13.22 -2.79
C LEU A 183 16.95 -14.00 -2.91
N ASP A 184 17.28 -14.49 -4.10
CA ASP A 184 18.54 -15.21 -4.37
C ASP A 184 19.80 -14.33 -4.15
N GLN A 185 19.62 -12.99 -4.16
CA GLN A 185 20.68 -12.02 -3.80
C GLN A 185 20.68 -11.64 -2.32
N GLY A 186 19.83 -12.26 -1.50
CA GLY A 186 19.71 -11.97 -0.07
C GLY A 186 18.97 -10.67 0.24
N SER A 187 18.20 -10.15 -0.73
CA SER A 187 17.37 -8.96 -0.55
C SER A 187 15.90 -9.34 -0.38
N ILE A 188 15.21 -8.69 0.55
CA ILE A 188 13.78 -8.87 0.80
C ILE A 188 12.98 -8.01 -0.20
N PRO A 189 12.18 -8.61 -1.10
CA PRO A 189 11.29 -7.84 -1.96
C PRO A 189 10.19 -7.18 -1.13
N ILE A 190 10.01 -5.88 -1.29
CA ILE A 190 8.85 -5.13 -0.77
C ILE A 190 7.89 -4.89 -1.93
N LEU A 191 6.68 -5.44 -1.86
CA LEU A 191 5.62 -5.21 -2.83
C LEU A 191 5.04 -3.82 -2.60
N ALA A 192 5.64 -2.83 -3.25
CA ALA A 192 5.34 -1.40 -3.08
C ALA A 192 4.34 -0.86 -4.13
N CYS A 193 3.44 -1.71 -4.58
CA CYS A 193 2.28 -1.35 -5.39
C CYS A 193 1.14 -2.31 -5.06
N THR A 194 -0.04 -1.78 -4.79
CA THR A 194 -1.17 -2.59 -4.33
C THR A 194 -1.73 -3.52 -5.42
N GLU A 195 -1.48 -3.25 -6.69
CA GLU A 195 -1.75 -4.20 -7.76
C GLU A 195 -0.82 -5.43 -7.67
N LEU A 196 0.44 -5.24 -7.31
CA LEU A 196 1.37 -6.36 -7.09
C LEU A 196 0.96 -7.22 -5.89
N SER A 197 0.30 -6.61 -4.90
CA SER A 197 -0.27 -7.31 -3.74
C SER A 197 -1.46 -8.21 -4.09
N THR A 198 -2.02 -8.09 -5.30
CA THR A 198 -3.13 -8.95 -5.76
C THR A 198 -2.64 -10.19 -6.52
N ILE A 199 -1.34 -10.27 -6.83
CA ILE A 199 -0.76 -11.38 -7.59
C ILE A 199 -0.71 -12.64 -6.73
N ASP A 200 -1.09 -13.78 -7.32
CA ASP A 200 -0.88 -15.10 -6.75
C ASP A 200 0.63 -15.41 -6.68
N LEU A 201 1.22 -15.26 -5.50
CA LEU A 201 2.64 -15.53 -5.26
C LEU A 201 2.90 -17.01 -5.06
N GLU A 202 4.05 -17.50 -5.55
CA GLU A 202 4.56 -18.79 -5.16
C GLU A 202 4.82 -18.80 -3.64
N LYS A 203 4.50 -19.90 -2.96
CA LYS A 203 4.55 -20.00 -1.50
C LYS A 203 5.89 -19.54 -0.89
N GLU A 204 7.00 -19.92 -1.51
CA GLU A 204 8.34 -19.55 -1.05
C GLU A 204 8.56 -18.02 -1.08
N ILE A 205 8.00 -17.33 -2.08
CA ILE A 205 8.06 -15.88 -2.23
C ILE A 205 7.13 -15.21 -1.22
N ASP A 206 5.90 -15.70 -1.10
CA ASP A 206 4.91 -15.18 -0.16
C ASP A 206 5.38 -15.24 1.31
N GLU A 207 6.18 -16.25 1.66
CA GLU A 207 6.75 -16.40 3.00
C GLU A 207 7.88 -15.41 3.30
N GLN A 208 8.57 -14.89 2.27
CA GLN A 208 9.79 -14.08 2.43
C GLN A 208 9.64 -12.62 1.99
N ALA A 209 8.72 -12.33 1.05
CA ALA A 209 8.45 -10.98 0.62
C ALA A 209 7.59 -10.22 1.64
N ILE A 210 7.74 -8.90 1.66
CA ILE A 210 6.90 -8.01 2.47
C ILE A 210 5.85 -7.35 1.57
N ASP A 211 4.59 -7.68 1.79
CA ASP A 211 3.48 -7.05 1.10
C ASP A 211 2.99 -5.81 1.87
N ALA A 212 3.18 -4.63 1.29
CA ALA A 212 2.79 -3.37 1.90
C ALA A 212 1.28 -3.29 2.19
N LEU A 213 0.44 -3.92 1.37
CA LEU A 213 -1.01 -3.95 1.60
C LEU A 213 -1.37 -4.82 2.80
N SER A 214 -0.70 -5.96 2.98
CA SER A 214 -0.87 -6.82 4.17
C SER A 214 -0.43 -6.12 5.45
N VAL A 215 0.71 -5.43 5.42
CA VAL A 215 1.17 -4.62 6.57
C VAL A 215 0.16 -3.52 6.89
N LEU A 216 -0.35 -2.79 5.88
CA LEU A 216 -1.38 -1.77 6.08
C LEU A 216 -2.66 -2.37 6.65
N THR A 217 -3.09 -3.54 6.16
CA THR A 217 -4.28 -4.25 6.67
C THR A 217 -4.16 -4.52 8.16
N ARG A 218 -3.04 -5.11 8.58
CA ARG A 218 -2.74 -5.39 9.99
C ARG A 218 -2.80 -4.13 10.85
N GLU A 219 -2.12 -3.07 10.43
CA GLU A 219 -2.08 -1.81 11.18
C GLU A 219 -3.45 -1.13 11.26
N CYS A 220 -4.28 -1.21 10.20
CA CYS A 220 -5.63 -0.70 10.22
C CYS A 220 -6.50 -1.40 11.28
N ILE A 221 -6.42 -2.73 11.37
CA ILE A 221 -7.16 -3.51 12.35
C ILE A 221 -6.71 -3.13 13.77
N LEU A 222 -5.41 -3.16 14.04
CA LEU A 222 -4.84 -2.88 15.37
C LEU A 222 -5.10 -1.44 15.82
N ARG A 223 -4.89 -0.43 14.97
CA ARG A 223 -5.12 0.99 15.31
C ARG A 223 -6.59 1.33 15.44
N SER A 224 -7.48 0.54 14.85
CA SER A 224 -8.93 0.63 15.07
C SER A 224 -9.39 -0.01 16.38
N GLY A 225 -8.47 -0.63 17.14
CA GLY A 225 -8.75 -1.24 18.45
C GLY A 225 -9.42 -2.61 18.36
N TYR A 226 -9.15 -3.33 17.28
CA TYR A 226 -9.59 -4.71 17.06
C TYR A 226 -8.41 -5.67 17.11
N GLU A 227 -8.69 -6.95 17.25
CA GLU A 227 -7.71 -8.02 17.28
C GLU A 227 -7.61 -8.69 15.90
N LEU A 228 -6.43 -9.21 15.60
CA LEU A 228 -6.20 -10.01 14.41
C LEU A 228 -6.75 -11.42 14.62
N LYS A 229 -7.41 -11.96 13.58
CA LYS A 229 -7.88 -13.34 13.54
C LYS A 229 -6.74 -14.33 13.31
N TYR A 230 -5.70 -13.90 12.59
CA TYR A 230 -4.52 -14.70 12.24
C TYR A 230 -3.24 -13.91 12.52
N GLU A 231 -2.14 -14.61 12.82
CA GLU A 231 -0.83 -13.98 13.06
C GLU A 231 -0.28 -13.33 11.77
N LYS A 232 -0.45 -13.99 10.62
CA LYS A 232 -0.13 -13.46 9.28
C LYS A 232 -1.44 -13.10 8.56
N ILE A 233 -1.43 -11.98 7.83
CA ILE A 233 -2.57 -11.58 7.01
C ILE A 233 -2.83 -12.62 5.93
N VAL A 234 -4.05 -13.11 5.87
CA VAL A 234 -4.52 -14.08 4.87
C VAL A 234 -5.06 -13.32 3.67
N HIS A 235 -4.67 -13.78 2.48
CA HIS A 235 -5.05 -13.23 1.17
C HIS A 235 -6.39 -13.77 0.69
#